data_38854676ba8e0f8c7b893f67c22c04a2
#
_entry.id   38854676ba8e0f8c7b893f67c22c04a2
#
_cell.length_a   1.000
_cell.length_b   1.000
_cell.length_c   1.000
_cell.angle_alpha   90.00
_cell.angle_beta   90.00
_cell.angle_gamma   90.00
#
_symmetry.space_group_name_H-M   'P 1'
#
loop_
_entity.id
_entity.type
_entity.pdbx_description
1 polymer ?
#
loop_
_entity_poly.entity_id
_entity_poly.type
_entity_poly.pdbx_seq_one_letter_code
_entity_poly.pdbx_strand_id
1 'polypeptide(L)' 'MNNDWTDEELRAAVDVYVEMLQKHHSNKPFTKKHYYEELHRKYGRTEKSFEYRMQNISYVLSLM' A
#
# COMPACT_ATOMS: atom_id res chain seq x y z
N MET A 1 2.71 7.44 19.44
CA MET A 1 2.37 6.56 18.80
C MET A 1 3.32 5.84 18.16
N ASN A 2 3.36 4.77 18.20
CA ASN A 2 4.21 4.12 17.63
C ASN A 2 3.71 3.39 16.58
N ASN A 3 4.18 3.32 15.58
CA ASN A 3 3.61 2.58 14.60
C ASN A 3 4.44 1.44 14.27
N ASP A 4 5.45 1.14 14.87
CA ASP A 4 6.24 -0.07 14.67
C ASP A 4 6.40 -0.53 13.24
N TRP A 5 6.23 0.35 12.28
CA TRP A 5 6.43 -0.02 10.89
C TRP A 5 7.91 -0.03 10.58
N THR A 6 8.39 -1.13 10.03
CA THR A 6 9.79 -1.20 9.61
C THR A 6 9.96 -0.52 8.26
N ASP A 7 11.20 -0.19 7.94
CA ASP A 7 11.49 0.39 6.62
C ASP A 7 11.06 -0.54 5.50
N GLU A 8 11.22 -1.85 5.72
CA GLU A 8 10.83 -2.82 4.73
C GLU A 8 9.34 -2.81 4.49
N GLU A 9 8.56 -2.71 5.57
CA GLU A 9 7.10 -2.66 5.45
C GLU A 9 6.65 -1.39 4.75
N LEU A 10 7.25 -0.26 5.10
CA LEU A 10 6.90 0.99 4.46
C LEU A 10 7.26 0.97 2.98
N ARG A 11 8.42 0.42 2.66
CA ARG A 11 8.84 0.32 1.27
C ARG A 11 7.92 -0.59 0.48
N ALA A 12 7.50 -1.69 1.09
CA ALA A 12 6.56 -2.60 0.43
C ALA A 12 5.23 -1.92 0.15
N ALA A 13 4.75 -1.12 1.10
CA ALA A 13 3.50 -0.38 0.89
C ALA A 13 3.63 0.61 -0.25
N VAL A 14 4.74 1.33 -0.31
CA VAL A 14 4.96 2.28 -1.40
C VAL A 14 5.05 1.57 -2.74
N ASP A 15 5.77 0.45 -2.78
CA ASP A 15 5.91 -0.31 -4.02
C ASP A 15 4.56 -0.78 -4.54
N VAL A 16 3.71 -1.27 -3.64
CA VAL A 16 2.38 -1.73 -4.03
C VAL A 16 1.54 -0.55 -4.49
N TYR A 17 1.63 0.57 -3.79
CA TYR A 17 0.87 1.75 -4.19
C TYR A 17 1.26 2.19 -5.61
N VAL A 18 2.55 2.24 -5.89
CA VAL A 18 3.03 2.65 -7.21
C VAL A 18 2.57 1.66 -8.27
N GLU A 19 2.62 0.36 -7.96
CA GLU A 19 2.18 -0.64 -8.93
C GLU A 19 0.70 -0.50 -9.23
N MET A 20 -0.13 -0.28 -8.21
CA MET A 20 -1.56 -0.08 -8.44
C MET A 20 -1.81 1.18 -9.26
N LEU A 21 -1.05 2.23 -8.98
CA LEU A 21 -1.19 3.48 -9.72
C LEU A 21 -0.84 3.29 -11.19
N GLN A 22 0.23 2.56 -11.45
CA GLN A 22 0.65 2.30 -12.83
C GLN A 22 -0.42 1.49 -13.59
N LYS A 23 -1.01 0.50 -12.92
CA LYS A 23 -2.07 -0.28 -13.54
C LYS A 23 -3.29 0.58 -13.82
N HIS A 24 -3.62 1.46 -12.88
CA HIS A 24 -4.75 2.35 -13.07
C HIS A 24 -4.54 3.25 -14.30
N HIS A 25 -3.35 3.82 -14.42
CA HIS A 25 -3.06 4.70 -15.54
C HIS A 25 -2.99 3.96 -16.87
N SER A 26 -2.66 2.68 -16.82
CA SER A 26 -2.59 1.86 -18.05
C SER A 26 -3.90 1.15 -18.34
N ASN A 27 -4.93 1.40 -17.54
CA ASN A 27 -6.22 0.75 -17.69
C ASN A 27 -6.12 -0.77 -17.55
N LYS A 28 -5.17 -1.24 -16.77
CA LYS A 28 -5.05 -2.68 -16.51
C LYS A 28 -5.88 -3.04 -15.29
N PRO A 29 -6.58 -4.16 -15.34
CA PRO A 29 -7.41 -4.56 -14.21
C PRO A 29 -6.54 -4.99 -13.03
N PHE A 30 -6.99 -4.65 -11.83
CA PHE A 30 -6.33 -5.13 -10.62
C PHE A 30 -7.33 -5.06 -9.48
N THR A 31 -7.05 -5.81 -8.41
CA THR A 31 -7.90 -5.84 -7.24
C THR A 31 -7.09 -5.39 -6.05
N LYS A 32 -7.50 -4.31 -5.42
CA LYS A 32 -6.80 -3.83 -4.23
C LYS A 32 -6.73 -4.88 -3.14
N LYS A 33 -7.82 -5.64 -3.00
CA LYS A 33 -7.87 -6.67 -1.96
C LYS A 33 -6.77 -7.69 -2.13
N HIS A 34 -6.46 -8.06 -3.36
CA HIS A 34 -5.41 -9.03 -3.61
C HIS A 34 -4.06 -8.53 -3.08
N TYR A 35 -3.76 -7.26 -3.32
CA TYR A 35 -2.51 -6.68 -2.83
C TYR A 35 -2.48 -6.63 -1.32
N TYR A 36 -3.59 -6.24 -0.70
CA TYR A 36 -3.63 -6.17 0.75
C TYR A 36 -3.52 -7.55 1.39
N GLU A 37 -4.11 -8.56 0.77
CA GLU A 37 -4.00 -9.92 1.26
C GLU A 37 -2.55 -10.41 1.20
N GLU A 38 -1.85 -10.10 0.14
CA GLU A 38 -0.46 -10.49 0.02
C GLU A 38 0.40 -9.80 1.06
N LEU A 39 0.18 -8.53 1.28
CA LEU A 39 0.91 -7.79 2.29
C LEU A 39 0.62 -8.35 3.69
N HIS A 40 -0.64 -8.67 3.94
CA HIS A 40 -1.01 -9.26 5.22
C HIS A 40 -0.28 -10.59 5.44
N ARG A 41 -0.27 -11.41 4.41
CA ARG A 41 0.37 -12.72 4.53
C ARG A 41 1.86 -12.59 4.76
N LYS A 42 2.48 -11.60 4.12
CA LYS A 42 3.92 -11.47 4.18
C LYS A 42 4.40 -10.80 5.48
N TYR A 43 3.65 -9.82 5.95
CA TYR A 43 4.11 -9.02 7.09
C TYR A 43 3.27 -9.17 8.34
N GLY A 44 2.11 -9.81 8.25
CA GLY A 44 1.29 -10.04 9.42
C GLY A 44 0.42 -8.89 9.87
N ARG A 45 0.48 -7.74 9.19
CA ARG A 45 -0.38 -6.62 9.55
C ARG A 45 -1.73 -6.79 8.87
N THR A 46 -2.77 -6.25 9.49
CA THR A 46 -4.11 -6.38 8.94
C THR A 46 -4.22 -5.64 7.60
N GLU A 47 -5.16 -6.09 6.78
CA GLU A 47 -5.42 -5.42 5.52
C GLU A 47 -5.81 -3.96 5.76
N LYS A 48 -6.56 -3.71 6.83
CA LYS A 48 -6.99 -2.36 7.14
C LYS A 48 -5.81 -1.45 7.47
N SER A 49 -4.78 -1.98 8.12
CA SER A 49 -3.58 -1.20 8.40
C SER A 49 -2.91 -0.76 7.11
N PHE A 50 -2.83 -1.65 6.13
CA PHE A 50 -2.23 -1.30 4.86
C PHE A 50 -3.11 -0.32 4.09
N GLU A 51 -4.42 -0.49 4.16
CA GLU A 51 -5.33 0.44 3.49
C GLU A 51 -5.15 1.84 4.06
N TYR A 52 -5.05 1.95 5.38
CA TYR A 52 -4.85 3.24 6.02
C TYR A 52 -3.51 3.86 5.59
N ARG A 53 -2.47 3.02 5.52
CA ARG A 53 -1.15 3.51 5.10
C ARG A 53 -1.17 3.98 3.66
N MET A 54 -1.90 3.27 2.79
CA MET A 54 -2.04 3.69 1.40
C MET A 54 -2.71 5.05 1.29
N GLN A 55 -3.72 5.30 2.12
CA GLN A 55 -4.38 6.60 2.12
C GLN A 55 -3.41 7.70 2.52
N ASN A 56 -2.55 7.45 3.50
CA ASN A 56 -1.56 8.43 3.91
C ASN A 56 -0.54 8.69 2.81
N ILE A 57 -0.11 7.66 2.12
CA ILE A 57 0.82 7.81 1.01
C ILE A 57 0.19 8.65 -0.09
N SER A 58 -1.07 8.37 -0.40
CA SER A 58 -1.78 9.10 -1.44
C SER A 58 -1.90 10.57 -1.06
N TYR A 59 -2.17 10.85 0.21
CA TYR A 59 -2.31 12.22 0.68
C TYR A 59 -0.98 12.97 0.52
N VAL A 60 0.11 12.35 0.94
CA VAL A 60 1.42 12.98 0.84
C VAL A 60 1.77 13.29 -0.61
N LEU A 61 1.52 12.32 -1.50
CA LEU A 61 1.85 12.51 -2.91
C LEU A 61 0.99 13.59 -3.54
N SER A 62 -0.23 13.77 -3.05
CA SER A 62 -1.10 14.80 -3.62
C SER A 62 -0.65 16.21 -3.24
N LEU A 63 0.20 16.32 -2.23
CA LEU A 63 0.74 17.62 -1.82
C LEU A 63 1.97 18.00 -2.62
N MET A 64 2.52 17.08 -3.36
CA MET A 64 3.71 17.33 -4.15
C MET A 64 3.29 17.70 -5.57
#